data_a22f601529cf1d8fed47762c854ffcb7
#
_entry.id   a22f601529cf1d8fed47762c854ffcb7
#
_cell.length_a   1.000
_cell.length_b   1.000
_cell.length_c   1.000
_cell.angle_alpha   90.00
_cell.angle_beta   90.00
_cell.angle_gamma   90.00
#
_symmetry.space_group_name_H-M   'P 1'
#
loop_
_entity.id
_entity.type
_entity.pdbx_description
1 polymer ?
#
loop_
_entity_poly.entity_id
_entity_poly.type
_entity_poly.pdbx_seq_one_letter_code
_entity_poly.pdbx_strand_id
1 'polypeptide(L)'
;LIEVISACIQLLEKPSTDLEGLLKILPAPDYPTNAFIVSSKEELNQMYETGHGSVKMRASYIKEDGEIVIEALPYQTSGAKVIAQIATQMRNKKLPLVDDLRDESDHENPTRIVIVPRSNRVDCDQLMLHLFATTDLEKNYRVNMNVIGLDGKPQVKPLIPLLKEWLQFRMQVVVNRLNSRLNKILDRLHILEGLLVAYLNIDEVIAIIRSEEKPKPVLIKQFKISEIQAEAILELKLRHLAKLEEVKIKSEADELEKERKSIELLLSSETRLKTYIKKELRVILEEFGDKRRCQIVSDVISAQAFSDQDMMPAENVTVVLSEKGWVKAAKGHEIDSSALSYKSGDAFLKDAKGRSNK
;
A
#
# COMPACT_ATOMS: atom_id res chain seq x y z
N LEU A 1 5.29 -1.83 1.29
CA LEU A 1 5.64 -2.39 2.61
C LEU A 1 6.96 -1.82 3.14
N ILE A 2 8.00 -1.66 2.30
CA ILE A 2 9.33 -1.11 2.67
C ILE A 2 9.19 0.21 3.44
N GLU A 3 8.44 1.16 2.92
CA GLU A 3 8.29 2.50 3.50
C GLU A 3 7.67 2.46 4.90
N VAL A 4 6.61 1.66 5.09
CA VAL A 4 5.92 1.56 6.39
C VAL A 4 6.81 0.91 7.44
N ILE A 5 7.51 -0.19 7.10
CA ILE A 5 8.44 -0.84 8.03
C ILE A 5 9.62 0.07 8.36
N SER A 6 10.17 0.77 7.36
CA SER A 6 11.26 1.74 7.58
C SER A 6 10.82 2.89 8.49
N ALA A 7 9.58 3.38 8.34
CA ALA A 7 8.99 4.38 9.24
C ALA A 7 8.85 3.85 10.68
N CYS A 8 8.44 2.59 10.86
CA CYS A 8 8.40 1.94 12.17
C CYS A 8 9.79 1.80 12.80
N ILE A 9 10.80 1.41 12.02
CA ILE A 9 12.19 1.31 12.48
C ILE A 9 12.71 2.69 12.90
N GLN A 10 12.42 3.73 12.10
CA GLN A 10 12.81 5.12 12.43
C GLN A 10 12.19 5.58 13.76
N LEU A 11 10.91 5.26 14.02
CA LEU A 11 10.25 5.59 15.28
C LEU A 11 10.80 4.79 16.48
N LEU A 12 11.29 3.57 16.28
CA LEU A 12 11.98 2.80 17.31
C LEU A 12 13.34 3.40 17.65
N GLU A 13 14.08 3.94 16.65
CA GLU A 13 15.39 4.59 16.84
C GLU A 13 15.28 6.00 17.40
N LYS A 14 14.33 6.78 16.86
CA LYS A 14 14.07 8.17 17.27
C LYS A 14 12.58 8.37 17.55
N PRO A 15 12.09 8.10 18.76
CA PRO A 15 10.68 8.27 19.13
C PRO A 15 10.15 9.70 19.00
N SER A 16 11.06 10.70 18.95
CA SER A 16 10.75 12.13 18.77
C SER A 16 10.66 12.56 17.30
N THR A 17 10.76 11.62 16.34
CA THR A 17 10.62 11.95 14.91
C THR A 17 9.26 12.61 14.66
N ASP A 18 9.27 13.78 14.04
CA ASP A 18 8.09 14.54 13.63
C ASP A 18 7.49 13.99 12.31
N LEU A 19 6.38 14.57 11.91
CA LEU A 19 5.69 14.14 10.69
C LEU A 19 6.54 14.42 9.45
N GLU A 20 7.21 15.55 9.37
CA GLU A 20 8.05 15.91 8.23
C GLU A 20 9.22 14.92 8.03
N GLY A 21 9.87 14.53 9.13
CA GLY A 21 10.92 13.51 9.11
C GLY A 21 10.40 12.13 8.67
N LEU A 22 9.16 11.79 9.06
CA LEU A 22 8.55 10.52 8.69
C LEU A 22 8.13 10.49 7.22
N LEU A 23 7.65 11.62 6.69
CA LEU A 23 7.21 11.75 5.29
C LEU A 23 8.35 11.67 4.28
N LYS A 24 9.61 11.85 4.70
CA LYS A 24 10.78 11.55 3.85
C LYS A 24 10.90 10.04 3.56
N ILE A 25 10.34 9.19 4.42
CA ILE A 25 10.37 7.73 4.31
C ILE A 25 9.06 7.20 3.74
N LEU A 26 7.93 7.76 4.17
CA LEU A 26 6.58 7.37 3.80
C LEU A 26 5.82 8.57 3.21
N PRO A 27 6.14 8.98 1.97
CA PRO A 27 5.65 10.24 1.40
C PRO A 27 4.15 10.24 1.08
N ALA A 28 3.57 9.09 0.74
CA ALA A 28 2.16 8.94 0.44
C ALA A 28 1.70 7.49 0.64
N PRO A 29 0.40 7.21 0.70
CA PRO A 29 -0.11 5.85 0.56
C PRO A 29 0.34 5.22 -0.76
N ASP A 30 0.42 3.90 -0.82
CA ASP A 30 0.68 3.16 -2.04
C ASP A 30 -0.52 2.28 -2.38
N TYR A 31 -0.82 2.15 -3.67
CA TYR A 31 -1.96 1.38 -4.17
C TYR A 31 -1.48 0.27 -5.12
N PRO A 32 -2.26 -0.79 -5.33
CA PRO A 32 -1.84 -1.93 -6.16
C PRO A 32 -1.79 -1.65 -7.66
N THR A 33 -2.05 -0.42 -8.09
CA THR A 33 -1.96 0.03 -9.49
C THR A 33 -0.70 0.87 -9.71
N ASN A 34 -0.25 0.99 -10.96
CA ASN A 34 0.88 1.86 -11.32
C ASN A 34 0.43 3.29 -11.67
N ALA A 35 -0.73 3.72 -11.19
CA ALA A 35 -1.25 5.06 -11.39
C ALA A 35 -0.42 6.12 -10.65
N PHE A 36 -0.53 7.37 -11.08
CA PHE A 36 0.14 8.49 -10.44
C PHE A 36 -0.64 9.02 -9.25
N ILE A 37 0.05 9.42 -8.19
CA ILE A 37 -0.48 10.24 -7.10
C ILE A 37 -0.14 11.69 -7.41
N VAL A 38 -1.16 12.52 -7.55
CA VAL A 38 -1.05 13.92 -7.95
C VAL A 38 -1.57 14.91 -6.89
N SER A 39 -1.77 14.41 -5.66
CA SER A 39 -2.07 15.26 -4.50
C SER A 39 -0.87 16.13 -4.15
N SER A 40 -1.13 17.36 -3.70
CA SER A 40 -0.09 18.25 -3.20
C SER A 40 0.54 17.72 -1.91
N LYS A 41 1.75 18.18 -1.60
CA LYS A 41 2.42 17.80 -0.33
C LYS A 41 1.61 18.24 0.88
N GLU A 42 0.97 19.40 0.80
CA GLU A 42 0.11 19.97 1.84
C GLU A 42 -1.10 19.09 2.11
N GLU A 43 -1.78 18.61 1.05
CA GLU A 43 -2.92 17.69 1.17
C GLU A 43 -2.51 16.37 1.82
N LEU A 44 -1.35 15.80 1.42
CA LEU A 44 -0.83 14.56 2.00
C LEU A 44 -0.40 14.74 3.46
N ASN A 45 0.25 15.87 3.79
CA ASN A 45 0.62 16.21 5.16
C ASN A 45 -0.62 16.32 6.05
N GLN A 46 -1.62 17.08 5.62
CA GLN A 46 -2.87 17.25 6.36
C GLN A 46 -3.60 15.92 6.56
N MET A 47 -3.63 15.07 5.53
CA MET A 47 -4.22 13.74 5.62
C MET A 47 -3.52 12.86 6.68
N TYR A 48 -2.21 12.87 6.74
CA TYR A 48 -1.45 12.10 7.72
C TYR A 48 -1.49 12.72 9.12
N GLU A 49 -1.59 14.05 9.22
CA GLU A 49 -1.72 14.77 10.49
C GLU A 49 -3.08 14.56 11.14
N THR A 50 -4.14 14.47 10.35
CA THR A 50 -5.52 14.35 10.87
C THR A 50 -6.01 12.90 10.87
N GLY A 51 -5.41 12.00 10.07
CA GLY A 51 -5.87 10.63 9.85
C GLY A 51 -7.03 10.51 8.87
N HIS A 52 -7.45 11.60 8.24
CA HIS A 52 -8.49 11.60 7.20
C HIS A 52 -8.20 12.64 6.12
N GLY A 53 -8.66 12.36 4.90
CA GLY A 53 -8.41 13.23 3.76
C GLY A 53 -8.77 12.54 2.44
N SER A 54 -8.14 12.99 1.37
CA SER A 54 -8.25 12.34 0.06
C SER A 54 -6.91 12.32 -0.65
N VAL A 55 -6.71 11.27 -1.45
CA VAL A 55 -5.57 11.14 -2.34
C VAL A 55 -6.10 11.21 -3.76
N LYS A 56 -5.59 12.16 -4.54
CA LYS A 56 -5.92 12.31 -5.95
C LYS A 56 -5.01 11.40 -6.77
N MET A 57 -5.62 10.48 -7.50
CA MET A 57 -4.93 9.53 -8.36
C MET A 57 -5.27 9.79 -9.82
N ARG A 58 -4.30 9.69 -10.68
CA ARG A 58 -4.39 9.92 -12.12
C ARG A 58 -3.85 8.72 -12.88
N ALA A 59 -4.51 8.34 -13.98
CA ALA A 59 -4.07 7.28 -14.87
C ALA A 59 -2.66 7.57 -15.44
N SER A 60 -1.87 6.52 -15.61
CA SER A 60 -0.62 6.57 -16.35
C SER A 60 -0.89 6.36 -17.83
N TYR A 61 -0.26 7.15 -18.70
CA TYR A 61 -0.34 6.99 -20.13
C TYR A 61 0.99 7.29 -20.81
N ILE A 62 1.16 6.72 -21.99
CA ILE A 62 2.27 6.98 -22.90
C ILE A 62 1.73 7.45 -24.25
N LYS A 63 2.59 8.07 -25.06
CA LYS A 63 2.31 8.41 -26.46
C LYS A 63 3.08 7.44 -27.34
N GLU A 64 2.37 6.65 -28.13
CA GLU A 64 2.92 5.61 -28.98
C GLU A 64 2.33 5.76 -30.38
N ASP A 65 3.18 5.93 -31.39
CA ASP A 65 2.79 6.06 -32.81
C ASP A 65 1.70 7.11 -33.11
N GLY A 66 1.62 8.17 -32.29
CA GLY A 66 0.59 9.22 -32.43
C GLY A 66 -0.72 8.90 -31.71
N GLU A 67 -0.83 7.76 -31.06
CA GLU A 67 -1.94 7.32 -30.23
C GLU A 67 -1.60 7.58 -28.74
N ILE A 68 -2.64 7.62 -27.90
CA ILE A 68 -2.51 7.71 -26.44
C ILE A 68 -2.86 6.34 -25.86
N VAL A 69 -1.90 5.71 -25.20
CA VAL A 69 -2.07 4.41 -24.57
C VAL A 69 -2.11 4.57 -23.05
N ILE A 70 -3.22 4.21 -22.43
CA ILE A 70 -3.38 4.22 -20.98
C ILE A 70 -2.90 2.87 -20.45
N GLU A 71 -1.86 2.88 -19.60
CA GLU A 71 -1.22 1.68 -19.05
C GLU A 71 -1.67 1.36 -17.63
N ALA A 72 -2.14 2.34 -16.86
CA ALA A 72 -2.62 2.11 -15.51
C ALA A 72 -3.77 3.06 -15.17
N LEU A 73 -4.75 2.55 -14.43
CA LEU A 73 -5.93 3.28 -13.96
C LEU A 73 -5.83 3.57 -12.46
N PRO A 74 -6.51 4.63 -11.98
CA PRO A 74 -6.70 4.84 -10.56
C PRO A 74 -7.29 3.61 -9.87
N TYR A 75 -6.88 3.35 -8.63
CA TYR A 75 -7.35 2.19 -7.87
C TYR A 75 -8.88 2.11 -7.83
N GLN A 76 -9.43 0.91 -7.95
CA GLN A 76 -10.87 0.65 -8.04
C GLN A 76 -11.59 1.37 -9.20
N THR A 77 -10.87 1.60 -10.30
CA THR A 77 -11.46 2.09 -11.54
C THR A 77 -11.44 0.98 -12.58
N SER A 78 -12.60 0.72 -13.18
CA SER A 78 -12.74 -0.29 -14.23
C SER A 78 -12.42 0.32 -15.61
N GLY A 79 -11.63 -0.37 -16.42
CA GLY A 79 -11.35 0.00 -17.82
C GLY A 79 -12.64 0.13 -18.63
N ALA A 80 -13.55 -0.83 -18.53
CA ALA A 80 -14.84 -0.79 -19.20
C ALA A 80 -15.67 0.47 -18.85
N LYS A 81 -15.61 0.93 -17.58
CA LYS A 81 -16.31 2.15 -17.17
C LYS A 81 -15.70 3.38 -17.81
N VAL A 82 -14.37 3.48 -17.85
CA VAL A 82 -13.66 4.59 -18.49
C VAL A 82 -13.96 4.64 -19.98
N ILE A 83 -13.88 3.49 -20.66
CA ILE A 83 -14.24 3.36 -22.08
C ILE A 83 -15.67 3.81 -22.32
N ALA A 84 -16.62 3.38 -21.50
CA ALA A 84 -18.02 3.79 -21.62
C ALA A 84 -18.21 5.31 -21.42
N GLN A 85 -17.46 5.94 -20.51
CA GLN A 85 -17.50 7.38 -20.28
C GLN A 85 -16.96 8.15 -21.49
N ILE A 86 -15.82 7.73 -22.06
CA ILE A 86 -15.21 8.34 -23.25
C ILE A 86 -16.14 8.16 -24.46
N ALA A 87 -16.60 6.93 -24.72
CA ALA A 87 -17.52 6.62 -25.82
C ALA A 87 -18.83 7.42 -25.74
N THR A 88 -19.33 7.67 -24.53
CA THR A 88 -20.52 8.51 -24.33
C THR A 88 -20.25 9.95 -24.73
N GLN A 89 -19.08 10.51 -24.40
CA GLN A 89 -18.69 11.85 -24.83
C GLN A 89 -18.52 11.94 -26.35
N MET A 90 -17.92 10.93 -26.98
CA MET A 90 -17.79 10.84 -28.44
C MET A 90 -19.16 10.83 -29.13
N ARG A 91 -20.08 9.98 -28.66
CA ARG A 91 -21.48 9.92 -29.20
C ARG A 91 -22.22 11.24 -29.05
N ASN A 92 -22.02 11.92 -27.93
CA ASN A 92 -22.64 13.22 -27.67
C ASN A 92 -21.92 14.39 -28.37
N LYS A 93 -20.92 14.10 -29.22
CA LYS A 93 -20.09 15.09 -29.93
C LYS A 93 -19.36 16.08 -29.02
N LYS A 94 -19.17 15.70 -27.75
CA LYS A 94 -18.40 16.49 -26.76
C LYS A 94 -16.90 16.20 -26.81
N LEU A 95 -16.46 15.25 -27.62
CA LEU A 95 -15.06 14.88 -27.78
C LEU A 95 -14.70 14.72 -29.27
N PRO A 96 -14.74 15.84 -30.07
CA PRO A 96 -14.54 15.77 -31.50
C PRO A 96 -13.08 15.50 -31.90
N LEU A 97 -12.14 15.56 -30.95
CA LEU A 97 -10.70 15.35 -31.15
C LEU A 97 -10.29 13.88 -31.15
N VAL A 98 -11.16 12.96 -30.73
CA VAL A 98 -10.93 11.51 -30.74
C VAL A 98 -11.66 10.89 -31.92
N ASP A 99 -10.95 10.03 -32.66
CA ASP A 99 -11.47 9.30 -33.80
C ASP A 99 -11.96 7.91 -33.39
N ASP A 100 -11.12 7.17 -32.66
CA ASP A 100 -11.40 5.80 -32.22
C ASP A 100 -10.95 5.53 -30.79
N LEU A 101 -11.53 4.50 -30.17
CA LEU A 101 -11.24 4.05 -28.82
C LEU A 101 -11.24 2.52 -28.80
N ARG A 102 -10.10 1.92 -28.42
CA ARG A 102 -9.92 0.47 -28.40
C ARG A 102 -9.52 -0.02 -27.03
N ASP A 103 -9.99 -1.20 -26.65
CA ASP A 103 -9.52 -1.95 -25.50
C ASP A 103 -8.60 -3.07 -26.00
N GLU A 104 -7.32 -2.92 -25.76
CA GLU A 104 -6.28 -3.88 -26.11
C GLU A 104 -5.72 -4.58 -24.86
N SER A 105 -6.45 -4.51 -23.76
CA SER A 105 -6.04 -5.16 -22.50
C SER A 105 -6.02 -6.67 -22.64
N ASP A 106 -4.95 -7.30 -22.19
CA ASP A 106 -4.74 -8.74 -22.17
C ASP A 106 -4.11 -9.23 -20.86
N HIS A 107 -3.68 -10.47 -20.78
CA HIS A 107 -3.05 -11.03 -19.57
C HIS A 107 -1.62 -10.52 -19.33
N GLU A 108 -0.91 -10.07 -20.36
CA GLU A 108 0.43 -9.46 -20.26
C GLU A 108 0.32 -7.97 -19.91
N ASN A 109 -0.67 -7.30 -20.52
CA ASN A 109 -0.99 -5.88 -20.31
C ASN A 109 -2.42 -5.74 -19.74
N PRO A 110 -2.62 -5.91 -18.43
CA PRO A 110 -3.95 -5.93 -17.82
C PRO A 110 -4.74 -4.63 -17.99
N THR A 111 -4.05 -3.57 -18.38
CA THR A 111 -4.64 -2.27 -18.74
C THR A 111 -3.92 -1.74 -19.96
N ARG A 112 -4.56 -1.77 -21.11
CA ARG A 112 -4.10 -1.15 -22.35
C ARG A 112 -5.30 -0.59 -23.10
N ILE A 113 -5.63 0.67 -22.81
CA ILE A 113 -6.72 1.38 -23.47
C ILE A 113 -6.11 2.38 -24.44
N VAL A 114 -6.40 2.21 -25.72
CA VAL A 114 -5.83 3.03 -26.79
C VAL A 114 -6.86 4.06 -27.23
N ILE A 115 -6.48 5.33 -27.20
CA ILE A 115 -7.26 6.47 -27.67
C ILE A 115 -6.58 7.01 -28.93
N VAL A 116 -7.29 6.98 -30.06
CA VAL A 116 -6.80 7.44 -31.36
C VAL A 116 -7.24 8.88 -31.58
N PRO A 117 -6.32 9.86 -31.59
CA PRO A 117 -6.66 11.22 -31.93
C PRO A 117 -7.05 11.34 -33.41
N ARG A 118 -8.00 12.23 -33.74
CA ARG A 118 -8.48 12.44 -35.12
C ARG A 118 -7.38 12.90 -36.08
N SER A 119 -6.33 13.51 -35.61
CA SER A 119 -5.19 13.90 -36.41
C SER A 119 -3.94 14.09 -35.54
N ASN A 120 -2.76 13.98 -36.14
CA ASN A 120 -1.48 14.21 -35.47
C ASN A 120 -1.26 15.67 -35.01
N ARG A 121 -2.21 16.59 -35.31
CA ARG A 121 -2.17 17.98 -34.86
C ARG A 121 -2.91 18.22 -33.55
N VAL A 122 -3.59 17.18 -33.04
CA VAL A 122 -4.29 17.25 -31.74
C VAL A 122 -3.24 17.34 -30.64
N ASP A 123 -3.41 18.31 -29.76
CA ASP A 123 -2.61 18.39 -28.54
C ASP A 123 -3.07 17.29 -27.57
N CYS A 124 -2.29 16.20 -27.53
CA CYS A 124 -2.58 15.04 -26.68
C CYS A 124 -2.58 15.39 -25.20
N ASP A 125 -1.78 16.37 -24.76
CA ASP A 125 -1.72 16.73 -23.34
C ASP A 125 -2.96 17.50 -22.93
N GLN A 126 -3.44 18.41 -23.76
CA GLN A 126 -4.73 19.09 -23.53
C GLN A 126 -5.91 18.12 -23.60
N LEU A 127 -5.89 17.16 -24.53
CA LEU A 127 -6.90 16.12 -24.60
C LEU A 127 -6.94 15.30 -23.31
N MET A 128 -5.77 14.90 -22.80
CA MET A 128 -5.69 14.16 -21.55
C MET A 128 -6.14 14.99 -20.35
N LEU A 129 -5.83 16.29 -20.29
CA LEU A 129 -6.34 17.18 -19.23
C LEU A 129 -7.87 17.24 -19.21
N HIS A 130 -8.50 17.30 -20.40
CA HIS A 130 -9.95 17.22 -20.51
C HIS A 130 -10.50 15.87 -20.03
N LEU A 131 -9.88 14.75 -20.45
CA LEU A 131 -10.30 13.42 -20.05
C LEU A 131 -10.11 13.19 -18.54
N PHE A 132 -9.07 13.72 -17.92
CA PHE A 132 -8.89 13.71 -16.47
C PHE A 132 -9.98 14.48 -15.73
N ALA A 133 -10.45 15.60 -16.30
CA ALA A 133 -11.52 16.38 -15.68
C ALA A 133 -12.92 15.77 -15.85
N THR A 134 -13.14 14.93 -16.87
CA THR A 134 -14.48 14.49 -17.28
C THR A 134 -14.73 13.00 -17.15
N THR A 135 -13.72 12.22 -16.78
CA THR A 135 -13.80 10.76 -16.63
C THR A 135 -13.12 10.29 -15.35
N ASP A 136 -13.27 8.99 -15.04
CA ASP A 136 -12.60 8.35 -13.89
C ASP A 136 -11.08 8.09 -14.14
N LEU A 137 -10.48 8.66 -15.19
CA LEU A 137 -9.02 8.66 -15.40
C LEU A 137 -8.27 9.51 -14.36
N GLU A 138 -8.93 10.47 -13.74
CA GLU A 138 -8.50 11.09 -12.49
C GLU A 138 -9.61 10.94 -11.45
N LYS A 139 -9.22 10.50 -10.24
CA LYS A 139 -10.18 10.21 -9.19
C LYS A 139 -9.61 10.55 -7.82
N ASN A 140 -10.44 11.17 -6.98
CA ASN A 140 -10.14 11.35 -5.57
C ASN A 140 -10.48 10.08 -4.80
N TYR A 141 -9.49 9.56 -4.09
CA TYR A 141 -9.64 8.41 -3.22
C TYR A 141 -9.70 8.85 -1.77
N ARG A 142 -10.84 8.64 -1.12
CA ARG A 142 -11.02 9.05 0.27
C ARG A 142 -10.21 8.15 1.20
N VAL A 143 -9.40 8.76 2.05
CA VAL A 143 -8.61 8.08 3.09
C VAL A 143 -9.23 8.37 4.44
N ASN A 144 -9.42 7.32 5.24
CA ASN A 144 -9.87 7.42 6.62
C ASN A 144 -9.14 6.34 7.44
N MET A 145 -8.23 6.76 8.31
CA MET A 145 -7.43 5.87 9.16
C MET A 145 -8.22 5.51 10.43
N ASN A 146 -9.44 5.01 10.25
CA ASN A 146 -10.25 4.51 11.35
C ASN A 146 -9.78 3.11 11.74
N VAL A 147 -9.27 2.97 12.95
CA VAL A 147 -8.70 1.73 13.50
C VAL A 147 -9.21 1.48 14.90
N ILE A 148 -9.23 0.21 15.31
CA ILE A 148 -9.47 -0.18 16.70
C ILE A 148 -8.12 -0.10 17.42
N GLY A 149 -8.03 0.80 18.39
CA GLY A 149 -6.82 1.01 19.18
C GLY A 149 -6.63 -0.01 20.28
N LEU A 150 -5.55 0.15 21.06
CA LEU A 150 -5.26 -0.72 22.22
C LEU A 150 -6.33 -0.62 23.31
N ASP A 151 -7.09 0.45 23.33
CA ASP A 151 -8.26 0.65 24.21
C ASP A 151 -9.54 -0.07 23.74
N GLY A 152 -9.47 -0.78 22.62
CA GLY A 152 -10.59 -1.51 22.01
C GLY A 152 -11.65 -0.63 21.36
N LYS A 153 -11.43 0.68 21.22
CA LYS A 153 -12.39 1.63 20.63
C LYS A 153 -12.01 2.02 19.20
N PRO A 154 -12.98 2.13 18.28
CA PRO A 154 -12.74 2.65 16.96
C PRO A 154 -12.45 4.16 17.03
N GLN A 155 -11.35 4.59 16.44
CA GLN A 155 -10.92 5.99 16.40
C GLN A 155 -10.19 6.28 15.09
N VAL A 156 -10.37 7.50 14.56
CA VAL A 156 -9.52 8.00 13.48
C VAL A 156 -8.22 8.48 14.11
N LYS A 157 -7.10 7.90 13.64
CA LYS A 157 -5.78 8.20 14.22
C LYS A 157 -4.85 8.83 13.19
N PRO A 158 -4.13 9.91 13.55
CA PRO A 158 -2.98 10.39 12.79
C PRO A 158 -1.92 9.33 12.58
N LEU A 159 -1.09 9.50 11.56
CA LEU A 159 -0.09 8.49 11.17
C LEU A 159 0.89 8.16 12.33
N ILE A 160 1.47 9.18 12.98
CA ILE A 160 2.46 8.95 14.06
C ILE A 160 1.85 8.22 15.26
N PRO A 161 0.72 8.66 15.83
CA PRO A 161 0.04 7.90 16.87
C PRO A 161 -0.30 6.47 16.46
N LEU A 162 -0.79 6.27 15.24
CA LEU A 162 -1.10 4.95 14.71
C LEU A 162 0.11 4.02 14.70
N LEU A 163 1.25 4.47 14.16
CA LEU A 163 2.47 3.67 14.10
C LEU A 163 3.08 3.42 15.49
N LYS A 164 3.04 4.42 16.39
CA LYS A 164 3.52 4.26 17.78
C LYS A 164 2.69 3.24 18.54
N GLU A 165 1.37 3.29 18.41
CA GLU A 165 0.48 2.34 19.05
C GLU A 165 0.65 0.93 18.49
N TRP A 166 0.82 0.79 17.18
CA TRP A 166 1.15 -0.49 16.56
C TRP A 166 2.48 -1.06 17.09
N LEU A 167 3.51 -0.22 17.26
CA LEU A 167 4.78 -0.64 17.83
C LEU A 167 4.64 -1.09 19.30
N GLN A 168 3.81 -0.41 20.08
CA GLN A 168 3.49 -0.80 21.45
C GLN A 168 2.78 -2.16 21.48
N PHE A 169 1.78 -2.36 20.62
CA PHE A 169 1.10 -3.64 20.44
C PHE A 169 2.09 -4.75 20.04
N ARG A 170 2.95 -4.48 19.05
CA ARG A 170 3.96 -5.44 18.61
C ARG A 170 4.91 -5.83 19.75
N MET A 171 5.33 -4.86 20.55
CA MET A 171 6.18 -5.12 21.73
C MET A 171 5.49 -6.07 22.71
N GLN A 172 4.22 -5.82 23.03
CA GLN A 172 3.44 -6.70 23.92
C GLN A 172 3.31 -8.12 23.36
N VAL A 173 3.04 -8.25 22.06
CA VAL A 173 2.95 -9.56 21.39
C VAL A 173 4.28 -10.31 21.46
N VAL A 174 5.41 -9.64 21.25
CA VAL A 174 6.74 -10.24 21.34
C VAL A 174 7.03 -10.68 22.77
N VAL A 175 6.73 -9.85 23.77
CA VAL A 175 6.90 -10.20 25.20
C VAL A 175 6.07 -11.43 25.55
N ASN A 176 4.80 -11.47 25.14
CA ASN A 176 3.92 -12.63 25.40
C ASN A 176 4.45 -13.92 24.73
N ARG A 177 4.94 -13.81 23.49
CA ARG A 177 5.55 -14.92 22.75
C ARG A 177 6.81 -15.45 23.47
N LEU A 178 7.69 -14.54 23.90
CA LEU A 178 8.92 -14.90 24.62
C LEU A 178 8.61 -15.53 25.97
N ASN A 179 7.66 -14.99 26.74
CA ASN A 179 7.23 -15.59 28.01
C ASN A 179 6.63 -16.98 27.81
N SER A 180 5.77 -17.16 26.79
CA SER A 180 5.21 -18.50 26.49
C SER A 180 6.30 -19.49 26.09
N ARG A 181 7.32 -19.06 25.35
CA ARG A 181 8.47 -19.93 25.02
C ARG A 181 9.30 -20.24 26.26
N LEU A 182 9.56 -19.24 27.10
CA LEU A 182 10.29 -19.42 28.36
C LEU A 182 9.61 -20.42 29.28
N ASN A 183 8.31 -20.33 29.46
CA ASN A 183 7.56 -21.30 30.28
C ASN A 183 7.72 -22.72 29.75
N LYS A 184 7.58 -22.92 28.43
CA LYS A 184 7.80 -24.24 27.81
C LYS A 184 9.22 -24.77 28.01
N ILE A 185 10.22 -23.90 27.98
CA ILE A 185 11.61 -24.26 28.24
C ILE A 185 11.78 -24.67 29.72
N LEU A 186 11.23 -23.89 30.66
CA LEU A 186 11.31 -24.19 32.09
C LEU A 186 10.63 -25.52 32.43
N ASP A 187 9.44 -25.77 31.90
CA ASP A 187 8.73 -27.05 32.06
C ASP A 187 9.56 -28.23 31.53
N ARG A 188 10.19 -28.05 30.37
CA ARG A 188 11.03 -29.11 29.78
C ARG A 188 12.32 -29.32 30.53
N LEU A 189 13.00 -28.24 30.93
CA LEU A 189 14.21 -28.31 31.76
C LEU A 189 13.91 -29.02 33.11
N HIS A 190 12.79 -28.70 33.74
CA HIS A 190 12.37 -29.35 34.97
C HIS A 190 12.25 -30.87 34.81
N ILE A 191 11.66 -31.34 33.72
CA ILE A 191 11.58 -32.78 33.42
C ILE A 191 12.97 -33.38 33.18
N LEU A 192 13.82 -32.70 32.36
CA LEU A 192 15.17 -33.16 32.03
C LEU A 192 16.05 -33.26 33.28
N GLU A 193 15.95 -32.32 34.22
CA GLU A 193 16.64 -32.38 35.52
C GLU A 193 16.26 -33.65 36.31
N GLY A 194 14.99 -34.00 36.38
CA GLY A 194 14.52 -35.22 37.00
C GLY A 194 15.06 -36.48 36.32
N LEU A 195 15.06 -36.47 34.98
CA LEU A 195 15.62 -37.60 34.21
C LEU A 195 17.13 -37.75 34.44
N LEU A 196 17.89 -36.68 34.52
CA LEU A 196 19.32 -36.71 34.81
C LEU A 196 19.60 -37.27 36.20
N VAL A 197 18.78 -36.93 37.20
CA VAL A 197 18.87 -37.56 38.55
C VAL A 197 18.65 -39.07 38.46
N ALA A 198 17.65 -39.52 37.69
CA ALA A 198 17.39 -40.96 37.50
C ALA A 198 18.54 -41.68 36.79
N TYR A 199 19.15 -41.08 35.76
CA TYR A 199 20.30 -41.63 35.05
C TYR A 199 21.53 -41.77 35.93
N LEU A 200 21.81 -40.82 36.80
CA LEU A 200 22.93 -40.84 37.73
C LEU A 200 22.75 -41.93 38.84
N ASN A 201 21.51 -42.33 39.12
CA ASN A 201 21.17 -43.27 40.17
C ASN A 201 20.31 -44.44 39.63
N ILE A 202 20.60 -44.90 38.41
CA ILE A 202 19.72 -45.82 37.68
C ILE A 202 19.46 -47.16 38.42
N ASP A 203 20.49 -47.73 39.05
CA ASP A 203 20.36 -48.98 39.77
C ASP A 203 19.42 -48.83 40.96
N GLU A 204 19.51 -47.72 41.69
CA GLU A 204 18.64 -47.42 42.83
C GLU A 204 17.19 -47.18 42.41
N VAL A 205 16.99 -46.44 41.30
CA VAL A 205 15.67 -46.22 40.69
C VAL A 205 15.03 -47.57 40.30
N ILE A 206 15.77 -48.47 39.67
CA ILE A 206 15.28 -49.81 39.29
C ILE A 206 14.96 -50.60 40.48
N ALA A 207 15.79 -50.59 41.54
CA ALA A 207 15.54 -51.31 42.81
C ALA A 207 14.23 -50.85 43.44
N ILE A 208 13.99 -49.51 43.53
CA ILE A 208 12.75 -48.95 44.08
C ILE A 208 11.53 -49.39 43.26
N ILE A 209 11.60 -49.27 41.90
CA ILE A 209 10.48 -49.66 41.03
C ILE A 209 10.12 -51.16 41.20
N ARG A 210 11.10 -52.01 41.46
CA ARG A 210 10.89 -53.50 41.63
C ARG A 210 10.44 -53.90 43.00
N SER A 211 10.83 -53.21 44.08
CA SER A 211 10.56 -53.58 45.47
C SER A 211 9.29 -52.93 46.02
N GLU A 212 8.87 -51.80 45.53
CA GLU A 212 7.79 -51.02 46.11
C GLU A 212 6.48 -51.17 45.34
N GLU A 213 5.36 -51.38 46.05
CA GLU A 213 4.01 -51.39 45.43
C GLU A 213 3.64 -50.00 44.87
N LYS A 214 4.14 -48.89 45.46
CA LYS A 214 3.92 -47.54 45.10
C LYS A 214 5.25 -46.79 44.95
N PRO A 215 5.96 -46.97 43.84
CA PRO A 215 7.31 -46.42 43.67
C PRO A 215 7.35 -44.86 43.60
N LYS A 216 6.31 -44.19 43.09
CA LYS A 216 6.27 -42.75 42.91
C LYS A 216 6.54 -41.94 44.18
N PRO A 217 5.84 -42.17 45.33
CA PRO A 217 6.13 -41.46 46.59
C PRO A 217 7.54 -41.69 47.11
N VAL A 218 8.07 -42.94 46.92
CA VAL A 218 9.40 -43.27 47.34
C VAL A 218 10.47 -42.55 46.54
N LEU A 219 10.33 -42.53 45.24
CA LEU A 219 11.21 -41.75 44.33
C LEU A 219 11.25 -40.25 44.70
N ILE A 220 10.08 -39.67 44.95
CA ILE A 220 9.96 -38.25 45.34
C ILE A 220 10.74 -38.01 46.65
N LYS A 221 10.56 -38.85 47.64
CA LYS A 221 11.21 -38.69 48.94
C LYS A 221 12.72 -38.95 48.89
N GLN A 222 13.14 -40.00 48.17
CA GLN A 222 14.54 -40.43 48.07
C GLN A 222 15.40 -39.41 47.29
N PHE A 223 14.93 -39.00 46.12
CA PHE A 223 15.70 -38.15 45.21
C PHE A 223 15.33 -36.67 45.33
N LYS A 224 14.36 -36.31 46.19
CA LYS A 224 13.86 -34.94 46.38
C LYS A 224 13.39 -34.29 45.05
N ILE A 225 12.76 -35.08 44.21
CA ILE A 225 12.21 -34.69 42.93
C ILE A 225 10.74 -34.34 43.04
N SER A 226 10.21 -33.60 42.05
CA SER A 226 8.79 -33.27 41.99
C SER A 226 7.95 -34.47 41.52
N GLU A 227 6.63 -34.37 41.71
CA GLU A 227 5.69 -35.36 41.23
C GLU A 227 5.75 -35.53 39.70
N ILE A 228 5.89 -34.42 38.95
CA ILE A 228 6.02 -34.41 37.50
C ILE A 228 7.30 -35.12 37.07
N GLN A 229 8.41 -34.89 37.76
CA GLN A 229 9.69 -35.55 37.49
C GLN A 229 9.61 -37.04 37.77
N ALA A 230 8.99 -37.43 38.89
CA ALA A 230 8.81 -38.84 39.23
C ALA A 230 7.92 -39.57 38.19
N GLU A 231 6.87 -38.96 37.71
CA GLU A 231 6.04 -39.51 36.64
C GLU A 231 6.84 -39.68 35.35
N ALA A 232 7.59 -38.67 34.94
CA ALA A 232 8.45 -38.74 33.77
C ALA A 232 9.50 -39.85 33.85
N ILE A 233 10.03 -40.15 35.05
CA ILE A 233 10.95 -41.24 35.29
C ILE A 233 10.23 -42.60 35.13
N LEU A 234 9.03 -42.76 35.68
CA LEU A 234 8.24 -43.98 35.59
C LEU A 234 7.75 -44.30 34.18
N GLU A 235 7.57 -43.26 33.35
CA GLU A 235 7.20 -43.39 31.94
C GLU A 235 8.39 -43.68 31.00
N LEU A 236 9.63 -43.72 31.53
CA LEU A 236 10.81 -44.01 30.72
C LEU A 236 10.72 -45.41 30.09
N LYS A 237 10.89 -45.48 28.79
CA LYS A 237 11.01 -46.73 28.06
C LYS A 237 12.40 -47.33 28.29
N LEU A 238 12.52 -48.67 28.50
CA LEU A 238 13.79 -49.35 28.73
C LEU A 238 14.89 -49.04 27.71
N ARG A 239 14.51 -48.80 26.43
CA ARG A 239 15.45 -48.41 25.38
C ARG A 239 16.11 -47.05 25.63
N HIS A 240 15.49 -46.19 26.41
CA HIS A 240 16.01 -44.85 26.75
C HIS A 240 17.04 -44.87 27.87
N LEU A 241 17.26 -46.04 28.51
CA LEU A 241 18.30 -46.21 29.53
C LEU A 241 19.71 -46.41 28.98
N ALA A 242 19.87 -46.40 27.65
CA ALA A 242 21.17 -46.49 27.00
C ALA A 242 22.02 -45.22 27.23
N LYS A 243 23.34 -45.40 27.41
CA LYS A 243 24.30 -44.31 27.66
C LYS A 243 24.26 -43.19 26.63
N LEU A 244 23.89 -43.51 25.38
CA LEU A 244 23.70 -42.52 24.30
C LEU A 244 22.53 -41.56 24.59
N GLU A 245 21.49 -41.96 25.27
CA GLU A 245 20.35 -41.12 25.61
C GLU A 245 20.70 -40.13 26.73
N GLU A 246 21.55 -40.50 27.69
CA GLU A 246 22.08 -39.56 28.70
C GLU A 246 22.80 -38.38 28.06
N VAL A 247 23.63 -38.64 27.04
CA VAL A 247 24.34 -37.60 26.30
C VAL A 247 23.36 -36.67 25.57
N LYS A 248 22.30 -37.22 24.97
CA LYS A 248 21.27 -36.42 24.28
C LYS A 248 20.51 -35.56 25.26
N ILE A 249 20.13 -36.09 26.42
CA ILE A 249 19.40 -35.34 27.45
C ILE A 249 20.24 -34.18 27.98
N LYS A 250 21.54 -34.43 28.23
CA LYS A 250 22.47 -33.34 28.63
C LYS A 250 22.61 -32.28 27.55
N SER A 251 22.78 -32.70 26.29
CA SER A 251 22.86 -31.73 25.16
C SER A 251 21.57 -30.91 25.03
N GLU A 252 20.39 -31.54 25.09
CA GLU A 252 19.10 -30.86 25.09
C GLU A 252 18.97 -29.86 26.24
N ALA A 253 19.36 -30.28 27.46
CA ALA A 253 19.32 -29.40 28.63
C ALA A 253 20.24 -28.19 28.48
N ASP A 254 21.45 -28.40 27.98
CA ASP A 254 22.42 -27.31 27.74
C ASP A 254 21.92 -26.32 26.65
N GLU A 255 21.30 -26.82 25.61
CA GLU A 255 20.73 -25.98 24.54
C GLU A 255 19.56 -25.14 25.06
N LEU A 256 18.62 -25.78 25.80
CA LEU A 256 17.49 -25.08 26.40
C LEU A 256 17.92 -24.06 27.46
N GLU A 257 18.96 -24.40 28.25
CA GLU A 257 19.52 -23.47 29.25
C GLU A 257 20.14 -22.22 28.58
N LYS A 258 20.82 -22.38 27.43
CA LYS A 258 21.32 -21.27 26.65
C LYS A 258 20.17 -20.40 26.08
N GLU A 259 19.12 -21.06 25.56
CA GLU A 259 17.93 -20.40 25.06
C GLU A 259 17.20 -19.64 26.19
N ARG A 260 17.03 -20.27 27.36
CA ARG A 260 16.44 -19.65 28.57
C ARG A 260 17.16 -18.33 28.90
N LYS A 261 18.50 -18.39 29.08
CA LYS A 261 19.31 -17.22 29.40
C LYS A 261 19.19 -16.11 28.35
N SER A 262 19.14 -16.50 27.09
CA SER A 262 18.96 -15.53 25.98
C SER A 262 17.60 -14.82 26.06
N ILE A 263 16.53 -15.56 26.34
CA ILE A 263 15.18 -14.98 26.45
C ILE A 263 15.06 -14.11 27.70
N GLU A 264 15.56 -14.56 28.85
CA GLU A 264 15.59 -13.76 30.09
C GLU A 264 16.36 -12.46 29.90
N LEU A 265 17.50 -12.51 29.19
CA LEU A 265 18.28 -11.34 28.86
C LEU A 265 17.53 -10.37 27.93
N LEU A 266 16.75 -10.86 26.99
CA LEU A 266 15.89 -10.02 26.13
C LEU A 266 14.78 -9.37 26.96
N LEU A 267 14.11 -10.12 27.81
CA LEU A 267 13.00 -9.65 28.63
C LEU A 267 13.44 -8.66 29.72
N SER A 268 14.72 -8.72 30.17
CA SER A 268 15.25 -7.84 31.22
C SER A 268 15.39 -6.39 30.83
N SER A 269 15.32 -6.02 29.52
CA SER A 269 15.60 -4.66 29.07
C SER A 269 14.75 -4.26 27.86
N GLU A 270 14.01 -3.18 28.00
CA GLU A 270 13.23 -2.58 26.90
C GLU A 270 14.09 -2.24 25.68
N THR A 271 15.32 -1.75 25.88
CA THR A 271 16.25 -1.44 24.79
C THR A 271 16.62 -2.70 23.98
N ARG A 272 16.82 -3.82 24.66
CA ARG A 272 17.11 -5.11 23.99
C ARG A 272 15.90 -5.62 23.24
N LEU A 273 14.69 -5.49 23.79
CA LEU A 273 13.45 -5.81 23.11
C LEU A 273 13.23 -4.97 21.85
N LYS A 274 13.46 -3.66 21.94
CA LYS A 274 13.42 -2.75 20.76
C LYS A 274 14.41 -3.18 19.67
N THR A 275 15.63 -3.55 20.08
CA THR A 275 16.65 -4.02 19.14
C THR A 275 16.26 -5.36 18.51
N TYR A 276 15.65 -6.25 19.28
CA TYR A 276 15.15 -7.53 18.80
C TYR A 276 14.01 -7.33 17.79
N ILE A 277 13.01 -6.50 18.12
CA ILE A 277 11.90 -6.15 17.22
C ILE A 277 12.43 -5.51 15.93
N LYS A 278 13.41 -4.62 16.03
CA LYS A 278 14.04 -4.02 14.86
C LYS A 278 14.69 -5.06 13.94
N LYS A 279 15.34 -6.08 14.51
CA LYS A 279 15.89 -7.19 13.71
C LYS A 279 14.78 -7.97 12.99
N GLU A 280 13.69 -8.32 13.70
CA GLU A 280 12.54 -8.99 13.08
C GLU A 280 11.93 -8.16 11.95
N LEU A 281 11.76 -6.85 12.15
CA LEU A 281 11.24 -5.96 11.12
C LEU A 281 12.16 -5.88 9.89
N ARG A 282 13.48 -5.93 10.08
CA ARG A 282 14.44 -5.98 8.95
C ARG A 282 14.34 -7.28 8.17
N VAL A 283 14.21 -8.41 8.84
CA VAL A 283 13.99 -9.71 8.17
C VAL A 283 12.71 -9.68 7.34
N ILE A 284 11.61 -9.16 7.90
CA ILE A 284 10.35 -9.00 7.15
C ILE A 284 10.53 -8.07 5.94
N LEU A 285 11.33 -7.01 6.08
CA LEU A 285 11.61 -6.07 5.01
C LEU A 285 12.42 -6.73 3.89
N GLU A 286 13.38 -7.58 4.21
CA GLU A 286 14.19 -8.32 3.24
C GLU A 286 13.37 -9.40 2.53
N GLU A 287 12.50 -10.10 3.24
CA GLU A 287 11.73 -11.23 2.71
C GLU A 287 10.50 -10.78 1.91
N PHE A 288 9.77 -9.76 2.40
CA PHE A 288 8.48 -9.33 1.86
C PHE A 288 8.48 -7.90 1.32
N GLY A 289 9.64 -7.25 1.29
CA GLY A 289 9.75 -5.86 0.84
C GLY A 289 9.45 -5.74 -0.65
N ASP A 290 8.52 -4.85 -1.01
CA ASP A 290 8.15 -4.52 -2.37
C ASP A 290 8.38 -3.02 -2.65
N LYS A 291 8.75 -2.71 -3.88
CA LYS A 291 8.92 -1.33 -4.33
C LYS A 291 7.55 -0.64 -4.42
N ARG A 292 7.55 0.69 -4.27
CA ARG A 292 6.37 1.52 -4.50
C ARG A 292 5.88 1.34 -5.94
N ARG A 293 4.58 1.17 -6.09
CA ARG A 293 3.92 1.03 -7.40
C ARG A 293 3.45 2.38 -7.92
N CYS A 294 2.74 3.15 -7.10
CA CYS A 294 2.23 4.46 -7.49
C CYS A 294 3.35 5.51 -7.41
N GLN A 295 3.69 6.12 -8.52
CA GLN A 295 4.63 7.25 -8.55
C GLN A 295 3.94 8.51 -8.04
N ILE A 296 4.69 9.31 -7.27
CA ILE A 296 4.22 10.61 -6.79
C ILE A 296 4.75 11.66 -7.74
N VAL A 297 3.84 12.44 -8.33
CA VAL A 297 4.18 13.50 -9.28
C VAL A 297 3.79 14.83 -8.67
N SER A 298 4.78 15.69 -8.39
CA SER A 298 4.58 17.08 -7.99
C SER A 298 4.43 17.96 -9.24
N ASP A 299 3.79 19.12 -9.07
CA ASP A 299 3.65 20.16 -10.10
C ASP A 299 2.86 19.74 -11.36
N VAL A 300 1.82 18.96 -11.15
CA VAL A 300 0.95 18.50 -12.23
C VAL A 300 -0.05 19.62 -12.61
N ILE A 301 -0.20 19.87 -13.91
CA ILE A 301 -1.23 20.77 -14.43
C ILE A 301 -2.61 20.25 -14.01
N SER A 302 -3.44 21.12 -13.43
CA SER A 302 -4.79 20.79 -13.02
C SER A 302 -5.62 20.29 -14.19
N ALA A 303 -6.41 19.24 -13.98
CA ALA A 303 -7.34 18.73 -14.95
C ALA A 303 -8.36 19.84 -15.32
N GLN A 304 -8.52 20.11 -16.61
CA GLN A 304 -9.38 21.18 -17.11
C GLN A 304 -10.21 20.67 -18.28
N ALA A 305 -11.53 20.77 -18.14
CA ALA A 305 -12.46 20.44 -19.21
C ALA A 305 -12.35 21.49 -20.34
N PHE A 306 -12.51 21.04 -21.58
CA PHE A 306 -12.63 21.94 -22.72
C PHE A 306 -13.80 22.94 -22.54
N SER A 307 -13.58 24.17 -22.88
CA SER A 307 -14.66 25.12 -23.05
C SER A 307 -15.41 24.85 -24.36
N ASP A 308 -16.64 25.39 -24.50
CA ASP A 308 -17.39 25.27 -25.75
C ASP A 308 -16.63 25.87 -26.94
N GLN A 309 -15.75 26.84 -26.66
CA GLN A 309 -14.90 27.47 -27.68
C GLN A 309 -13.77 26.54 -28.15
N ASP A 310 -13.17 25.75 -27.26
CA ASP A 310 -12.09 24.81 -27.60
C ASP A 310 -12.62 23.62 -28.43
N MET A 311 -13.91 23.29 -28.29
CA MET A 311 -14.56 22.21 -29.03
C MET A 311 -15.04 22.62 -30.43
N MET A 312 -15.09 23.92 -30.73
CA MET A 312 -15.49 24.39 -32.07
C MET A 312 -14.39 24.11 -33.10
N PRO A 313 -14.71 23.44 -34.21
CA PRO A 313 -13.73 23.26 -35.29
C PRO A 313 -13.27 24.63 -35.78
N ALA A 314 -11.97 24.80 -35.91
CA ALA A 314 -11.38 26.04 -36.44
C ALA A 314 -11.69 26.15 -37.94
N GLU A 315 -12.89 26.62 -38.29
CA GLU A 315 -13.29 26.85 -39.66
C GLU A 315 -12.83 28.26 -40.12
N ASN A 316 -12.43 28.34 -41.37
CA ASN A 316 -12.20 29.62 -41.98
C ASN A 316 -13.54 30.35 -42.12
N VAL A 317 -13.60 31.57 -41.62
CA VAL A 317 -14.81 32.40 -41.67
C VAL A 317 -14.46 33.79 -42.19
N THR A 318 -15.38 34.36 -42.96
CA THR A 318 -15.37 35.76 -43.33
C THR A 318 -16.47 36.46 -42.55
N VAL A 319 -16.09 37.42 -41.72
CA VAL A 319 -17.04 38.25 -40.96
C VAL A 319 -17.32 39.50 -41.79
N VAL A 320 -18.58 39.73 -42.11
CA VAL A 320 -19.04 40.83 -42.96
C VAL A 320 -19.83 41.82 -42.13
N LEU A 321 -19.47 43.08 -42.22
CA LEU A 321 -20.15 44.19 -41.59
C LEU A 321 -20.94 44.99 -42.69
N SER A 322 -22.19 45.27 -42.40
CA SER A 322 -23.04 46.10 -43.26
C SER A 322 -23.01 47.58 -42.85
N GLU A 323 -23.42 48.49 -43.76
CA GLU A 323 -23.47 49.92 -43.50
C GLU A 323 -24.34 50.28 -42.28
N LYS A 324 -25.41 49.57 -42.04
CA LYS A 324 -26.29 49.72 -40.85
C LYS A 324 -25.81 49.04 -39.61
N GLY A 325 -24.58 48.53 -39.59
CA GLY A 325 -23.96 47.92 -38.36
C GLY A 325 -24.34 46.48 -38.10
N TRP A 326 -24.94 45.74 -39.02
CA TRP A 326 -25.20 44.32 -38.88
C TRP A 326 -23.94 43.50 -39.16
N VAL A 327 -23.67 42.49 -38.33
CA VAL A 327 -22.54 41.59 -38.50
C VAL A 327 -23.05 40.20 -38.85
N LYS A 328 -22.47 39.59 -39.90
CA LYS A 328 -22.77 38.22 -40.34
C LYS A 328 -21.49 37.47 -40.58
N ALA A 329 -21.43 36.21 -40.11
CA ALA A 329 -20.32 35.30 -40.42
C ALA A 329 -20.71 34.36 -41.54
N ALA A 330 -19.85 34.23 -42.54
CA ALA A 330 -20.00 33.33 -43.66
C ALA A 330 -18.81 32.34 -43.70
N LYS A 331 -19.06 31.06 -44.05
CA LYS A 331 -18.03 30.01 -44.09
C LYS A 331 -17.09 30.19 -45.27
N GLY A 332 -15.79 30.13 -45.01
CA GLY A 332 -14.74 30.23 -46.03
C GLY A 332 -14.16 31.61 -46.20
N HIS A 333 -13.03 31.70 -46.91
CA HIS A 333 -12.32 32.96 -47.22
C HIS A 333 -12.50 33.40 -48.66
N GLU A 334 -13.06 32.55 -49.53
CA GLU A 334 -13.28 32.83 -50.97
C GLU A 334 -14.72 33.22 -51.25
N ILE A 335 -15.30 34.05 -50.37
CA ILE A 335 -16.68 34.51 -50.48
C ILE A 335 -16.68 35.91 -50.99
N ASP A 336 -17.50 36.17 -52.01
CA ASP A 336 -17.80 37.56 -52.42
C ASP A 336 -18.77 38.16 -51.40
N SER A 337 -18.22 38.96 -50.52
CA SER A 337 -18.95 39.61 -49.42
C SER A 337 -20.00 40.60 -49.91
N SER A 338 -19.82 41.16 -51.17
CA SER A 338 -20.77 42.11 -51.81
C SER A 338 -21.99 41.39 -52.37
N ALA A 339 -21.87 40.13 -52.74
CA ALA A 339 -22.95 39.27 -53.29
C ALA A 339 -23.84 38.62 -52.23
N LEU A 340 -23.57 38.82 -50.94
CA LEU A 340 -24.40 38.27 -49.88
C LEU A 340 -25.74 39.03 -49.76
N SER A 341 -26.76 38.32 -49.26
CA SER A 341 -28.07 38.94 -49.02
C SER A 341 -28.04 39.86 -47.79
N TYR A 342 -28.37 41.12 -48.01
CA TYR A 342 -28.53 42.16 -47.00
C TYR A 342 -30.00 42.44 -46.72
N LYS A 343 -30.33 43.06 -45.60
CA LYS A 343 -31.69 43.55 -45.35
C LYS A 343 -32.04 44.69 -46.30
N SER A 344 -33.33 44.89 -46.61
CA SER A 344 -33.78 45.91 -47.49
C SER A 344 -33.25 47.33 -47.12
N GLY A 345 -32.52 47.93 -48.01
CA GLY A 345 -31.92 49.28 -47.81
C GLY A 345 -30.63 49.22 -46.97
N ASP A 346 -29.93 48.10 -46.89
CA ASP A 346 -28.61 47.92 -46.28
C ASP A 346 -27.63 47.38 -47.34
N ALA A 347 -26.34 47.69 -47.22
CA ALA A 347 -25.31 47.33 -48.18
C ALA A 347 -24.01 46.84 -47.45
N PHE A 348 -23.10 46.23 -48.20
CA PHE A 348 -21.79 45.83 -47.75
C PHE A 348 -20.95 47.04 -47.35
N LEU A 349 -20.35 47.01 -46.15
CA LEU A 349 -19.42 48.07 -45.74
C LEU A 349 -17.97 47.53 -45.73
N LYS A 350 -17.70 46.42 -45.01
CA LYS A 350 -16.37 45.86 -44.83
C LYS A 350 -16.43 44.40 -44.46
N ASP A 351 -15.39 43.66 -44.82
CA ASP A 351 -15.20 42.30 -44.34
C ASP A 351 -13.83 42.09 -43.68
N ALA A 352 -13.75 41.06 -42.87
CA ALA A 352 -12.53 40.57 -42.25
C ALA A 352 -12.48 39.04 -42.31
N LYS A 353 -11.35 38.49 -42.70
CA LYS A 353 -11.11 37.05 -42.81
C LYS A 353 -10.41 36.56 -41.56
N GLY A 354 -10.92 35.50 -40.94
CA GLY A 354 -10.38 34.93 -39.72
C GLY A 354 -10.74 33.47 -39.57
N ARG A 355 -10.45 32.91 -38.41
CA ARG A 355 -10.89 31.58 -38.00
C ARG A 355 -11.92 31.70 -36.89
N SER A 356 -12.88 30.73 -36.82
CA SER A 356 -14.00 30.77 -35.89
C SER A 356 -13.57 30.65 -34.39
N ASN A 357 -12.31 30.29 -34.12
CA ASN A 357 -11.75 30.12 -32.79
C ASN A 357 -10.75 31.24 -32.37
N LYS A 358 -10.71 32.34 -33.12
CA LYS A 358 -9.84 33.50 -32.82
C LYS A 358 -10.64 34.78 -32.78
#